data_256c9d9d5de51a677d3971fbe86467bc
#
_entry.id   256c9d9d5de51a677d3971fbe86467bc
#
_cell.length_a   1.000
_cell.length_b   1.000
_cell.length_c   1.000
_cell.angle_alpha   90.00
_cell.angle_beta   90.00
_cell.angle_gamma   90.00
#
_symmetry.space_group_name_H-M   'P 1'
#
loop_
_entity.id
_entity.type
_entity.pdbx_description
1 polymer ?
#
loop_
_entity_poly.entity_id
_entity_poly.type
_entity_poly.pdbx_seq_one_letter_code
_entity_poly.pdbx_strand_id
1 'polypeptide(L)'
;MDGAGSGAAVIDALSNLQLATITASGDITSSGTFNALGDTAASDKAAMGYTSAEGLILTGQGSTNDVTIKNDADADVITIATGATNVDVVGDLTAATLNADGDTSASDNAAIGYTSAEGIIITGQGSTNDITLKNDADGEVCGVPTGTDDLRFPDDAKAEWGTGGDLQIYHDASNSYITDNGTGNLKIGSGNQVDILGTAETLATFVDDGAVSLYHNDGVKIATTATGIQVTGTALATTDTDTSNTGDVTLDFQTNQNFVLTFTGNVTLVNPSTEQVGQSGIIVCIQDGTGSRTLSLGTDYETAGAAGITLSTAADAVDIIPYFVQSASNILLGAVQKAFA
;
A
#
# COMPACT_ATOMS: atom_id res chain seq x y z
N MET A 1 -56.56 14.31 72.79
CA MET A 1 -55.17 14.33 72.33
C MET A 1 -54.29 14.17 73.54
N ASP A 2 -53.96 13.04 73.90
CA ASP A 2 -53.02 12.74 75.01
C ASP A 2 -51.68 12.35 74.43
N GLY A 3 -50.81 13.24 74.80
CA GLY A 3 -49.47 13.07 74.41
C GLY A 3 -48.75 12.00 75.27
N ALA A 4 -48.31 11.04 74.71
CA ALA A 4 -47.21 10.17 75.04
C ALA A 4 -47.43 8.72 74.50
N GLY A 5 -47.31 8.57 73.31
CA GLY A 5 -47.16 7.24 72.70
C GLY A 5 -46.57 7.42 71.33
N SER A 6 -45.52 6.71 71.04
CA SER A 6 -44.92 6.52 69.67
C SER A 6 -45.94 5.89 68.73
N GLY A 7 -47.08 6.56 68.55
CA GLY A 7 -48.15 6.13 67.65
C GLY A 7 -48.00 6.76 66.30
N ALA A 8 -47.79 5.96 65.30
CA ALA A 8 -47.94 6.38 63.91
C ALA A 8 -49.37 6.94 63.78
N ALA A 9 -49.54 8.23 63.51
CA ALA A 9 -50.79 8.78 63.11
C ALA A 9 -51.15 8.24 61.75
N VAL A 10 -52.08 7.29 61.68
CA VAL A 10 -52.61 6.80 60.40
C VAL A 10 -53.70 7.74 59.99
N ILE A 11 -53.53 8.55 58.99
CA ILE A 11 -54.55 9.36 58.34
C ILE A 11 -55.22 8.50 57.25
N ASP A 12 -56.15 7.66 57.68
CA ASP A 12 -56.68 6.55 56.87
C ASP A 12 -57.88 6.94 55.97
N ALA A 13 -58.32 8.19 55.96
CA ALA A 13 -59.53 8.57 55.22
C ALA A 13 -59.51 9.96 54.55
N LEU A 14 -58.35 10.53 54.27
CA LEU A 14 -58.27 11.79 53.52
C LEU A 14 -58.06 11.55 52.06
N SER A 15 -59.10 11.69 51.28
CA SER A 15 -58.97 11.64 49.79
C SER A 15 -58.16 12.81 49.23
N ASN A 16 -57.87 13.83 50.04
CA ASN A 16 -57.03 14.96 49.63
C ASN A 16 -56.49 15.69 50.89
N LEU A 17 -55.21 15.49 51.21
CA LEU A 17 -54.49 16.17 52.27
C LEU A 17 -53.63 17.31 51.66
N GLN A 18 -53.99 18.56 51.92
CA GLN A 18 -53.20 19.72 51.54
C GLN A 18 -52.37 20.18 52.73
N LEU A 19 -51.07 20.06 52.59
CA LEU A 19 -50.09 20.52 53.59
C LEU A 19 -49.16 21.58 52.88
N ALA A 20 -48.96 22.69 53.56
CA ALA A 20 -48.02 23.70 53.11
C ALA A 20 -46.60 23.22 53.15
N THR A 21 -46.28 22.32 54.07
CA THR A 21 -44.94 21.70 54.20
C THR A 21 -45.09 20.34 54.85
N ILE A 22 -44.37 19.36 54.31
CA ILE A 22 -44.15 18.06 54.96
C ILE A 22 -42.71 18.04 55.47
N THR A 23 -42.50 17.95 56.77
CA THR A 23 -41.20 17.73 57.40
C THR A 23 -41.16 16.31 57.92
N ALA A 24 -40.35 15.47 57.32
CA ALA A 24 -40.13 14.10 57.75
C ALA A 24 -38.74 13.99 58.39
N SER A 25 -38.66 13.30 59.53
CA SER A 25 -37.37 12.94 60.18
C SER A 25 -36.83 11.60 59.71
N GLY A 26 -37.54 10.91 58.83
CA GLY A 26 -37.21 9.66 58.15
C GLY A 26 -37.69 9.67 56.75
N ASP A 27 -37.78 8.50 56.10
CA ASP A 27 -38.16 8.34 54.73
C ASP A 27 -39.62 8.73 54.46
N ILE A 28 -39.88 9.31 53.28
CA ILE A 28 -41.24 9.48 52.75
C ILE A 28 -41.43 8.39 51.68
N THR A 29 -42.28 7.40 52.01
CA THR A 29 -42.60 6.28 51.10
C THR A 29 -43.98 6.48 50.49
N SER A 30 -44.07 6.35 49.18
CA SER A 30 -45.33 6.34 48.40
C SER A 30 -45.46 5.01 47.68
N SER A 31 -46.67 4.40 47.76
CA SER A 31 -47.02 3.24 46.89
C SER A 31 -47.46 3.66 45.50
N GLY A 32 -47.62 4.95 45.27
CA GLY A 32 -47.96 5.58 43.99
C GLY A 32 -46.85 6.48 43.50
N THR A 33 -47.19 7.43 42.68
CA THR A 33 -46.25 8.37 42.05
C THR A 33 -46.10 9.64 42.88
N PHE A 34 -44.88 10.18 43.02
CA PHE A 34 -44.66 11.57 43.43
C PHE A 34 -44.82 12.48 42.20
N ASN A 35 -45.86 13.33 42.22
CA ASN A 35 -46.07 14.33 41.17
C ASN A 35 -45.59 15.69 41.66
N ALA A 36 -44.52 16.19 41.07
CA ALA A 36 -44.05 17.55 41.28
C ALA A 36 -44.84 18.49 40.34
N LEU A 37 -45.45 19.54 40.91
CA LEU A 37 -46.28 20.52 40.15
C LEU A 37 -45.66 21.92 40.13
N GLY A 38 -44.54 22.12 40.78
CA GLY A 38 -43.84 23.41 40.86
C GLY A 38 -42.58 23.41 40.01
N ASP A 39 -42.25 24.59 39.47
CA ASP A 39 -40.98 24.89 38.85
C ASP A 39 -39.86 24.93 39.90
N THR A 40 -38.63 24.70 39.46
CA THR A 40 -37.40 24.90 40.24
C THR A 40 -36.62 26.05 39.63
N ALA A 41 -36.41 27.14 40.40
CA ALA A 41 -35.72 28.31 39.93
C ALA A 41 -34.21 28.22 40.20
N ALA A 42 -33.40 29.04 39.49
CA ALA A 42 -31.94 29.04 39.59
C ALA A 42 -31.35 29.36 40.97
N SER A 43 -32.14 29.85 41.92
CA SER A 43 -31.71 30.10 43.30
C SER A 43 -32.27 29.13 44.31
N ASP A 44 -33.00 28.11 43.83
CA ASP A 44 -33.57 27.10 44.72
C ASP A 44 -32.49 26.15 45.21
N LYS A 45 -32.73 25.58 46.39
CA LYS A 45 -31.92 24.44 46.85
C LYS A 45 -32.16 23.25 45.94
N ALA A 46 -31.38 22.19 46.13
CA ALA A 46 -31.63 20.94 45.41
C ALA A 46 -33.14 20.60 45.42
N ALA A 47 -33.72 20.49 44.27
CA ALA A 47 -35.18 20.34 44.12
C ALA A 47 -35.57 19.43 42.97
N MET A 48 -36.79 18.90 43.05
CA MET A 48 -37.47 18.19 41.97
C MET A 48 -38.76 18.90 41.67
N GLY A 49 -38.92 19.37 40.44
CA GLY A 49 -40.07 20.13 39.99
C GLY A 49 -40.56 19.68 38.63
N TYR A 50 -41.58 20.42 38.09
CA TYR A 50 -42.20 20.16 36.80
C TYR A 50 -42.74 21.43 36.17
N THR A 51 -42.49 21.60 34.90
CA THR A 51 -43.25 22.53 34.04
C THR A 51 -43.84 21.79 32.85
N SER A 52 -44.90 22.37 32.25
CA SER A 52 -45.51 21.78 31.05
C SER A 52 -44.61 21.90 29.82
N ALA A 53 -43.61 22.79 29.84
CA ALA A 53 -42.67 23.00 28.74
C ALA A 53 -41.44 22.07 28.85
N GLU A 54 -40.92 21.86 30.08
CA GLU A 54 -39.64 21.15 30.30
C GLU A 54 -39.84 19.74 30.88
N GLY A 55 -41.01 19.40 31.39
CA GLY A 55 -41.27 18.13 32.05
C GLY A 55 -40.67 18.06 33.47
N LEU A 56 -40.09 16.94 33.86
CA LEU A 56 -39.45 16.76 35.17
C LEU A 56 -38.15 17.54 35.21
N ILE A 57 -38.00 18.41 36.18
CA ILE A 57 -36.83 19.23 36.39
C ILE A 57 -36.13 18.77 37.67
N LEU A 58 -34.83 18.50 37.60
CA LEU A 58 -33.94 18.23 38.72
C LEU A 58 -32.91 19.36 38.80
N THR A 59 -32.88 20.08 39.89
CA THR A 59 -31.85 21.10 40.12
C THR A 59 -31.03 20.79 41.37
N GLY A 60 -29.79 21.17 41.36
CA GLY A 60 -28.88 21.05 42.47
C GLY A 60 -28.05 22.30 42.66
N GLN A 61 -27.44 22.45 43.83
CA GLN A 61 -26.51 23.54 44.17
C GLN A 61 -25.33 23.00 44.98
N GLY A 62 -24.70 21.93 44.49
CA GLY A 62 -23.50 21.40 45.06
C GLY A 62 -22.30 22.31 44.82
N SER A 63 -21.25 22.20 45.61
CA SER A 63 -19.98 22.94 45.35
C SER A 63 -19.11 22.28 44.27
N THR A 64 -19.41 21.03 43.92
CA THR A 64 -18.66 20.23 42.92
C THR A 64 -19.61 19.80 41.79
N ASN A 65 -20.73 19.16 42.15
CA ASN A 65 -21.73 18.70 41.18
C ASN A 65 -23.10 19.28 41.56
N ASP A 66 -23.89 19.73 40.57
CA ASP A 66 -25.29 20.10 40.76
C ASP A 66 -26.17 18.87 40.84
N VAL A 67 -25.91 17.85 40.01
CA VAL A 67 -26.61 16.57 40.06
C VAL A 67 -25.60 15.43 40.09
N THR A 68 -25.81 14.45 40.95
CA THR A 68 -25.07 13.21 41.02
C THR A 68 -26.00 12.02 41.11
N ILE A 69 -25.91 11.08 40.19
CA ILE A 69 -26.58 9.79 40.25
C ILE A 69 -25.53 8.76 40.66
N LYS A 70 -25.82 8.02 41.71
CA LYS A 70 -24.91 7.03 42.30
C LYS A 70 -25.45 5.60 42.19
N ASN A 71 -24.56 4.62 42.26
CA ASN A 71 -24.93 3.22 42.39
C ASN A 71 -25.16 2.83 43.86
N ASP A 72 -25.45 1.58 44.14
CA ASP A 72 -25.71 1.04 45.50
C ASP A 72 -24.46 1.01 46.41
N ALA A 73 -23.27 1.14 45.81
CA ALA A 73 -21.98 1.26 46.53
C ALA A 73 -21.58 2.73 46.76
N ASP A 74 -22.50 3.69 46.60
CA ASP A 74 -22.27 5.13 46.74
C ASP A 74 -21.25 5.73 45.78
N ALA A 75 -20.89 5.02 44.68
CA ALA A 75 -20.03 5.54 43.62
C ALA A 75 -20.83 6.33 42.59
N ASP A 76 -20.24 7.42 42.11
CA ASP A 76 -20.85 8.29 41.06
C ASP A 76 -20.93 7.52 39.74
N VAL A 77 -22.05 7.61 39.05
CA VAL A 77 -22.32 7.02 37.72
C VAL A 77 -22.50 8.09 36.69
N ILE A 78 -23.35 9.11 37.00
CA ILE A 78 -23.59 10.26 36.13
C ILE A 78 -23.47 11.51 36.99
N THR A 79 -22.74 12.51 36.51
CA THR A 79 -22.64 13.81 37.17
C THR A 79 -22.88 14.95 36.21
N ILE A 80 -23.44 16.07 36.76
CA ILE A 80 -23.46 17.39 36.14
C ILE A 80 -22.72 18.31 37.08
N ALA A 81 -21.50 18.76 36.65
CA ALA A 81 -20.68 19.62 37.49
C ALA A 81 -21.33 21.01 37.66
N THR A 82 -21.10 21.65 38.82
CA THR A 82 -21.63 22.96 39.14
C THR A 82 -21.28 23.99 38.07
N GLY A 83 -22.31 24.61 37.49
CA GLY A 83 -22.18 25.62 36.44
C GLY A 83 -21.82 25.05 35.05
N ALA A 84 -21.81 23.73 34.88
CA ALA A 84 -21.56 23.08 33.59
C ALA A 84 -22.88 22.76 32.87
N THR A 85 -22.79 22.66 31.54
CA THR A 85 -23.87 22.18 30.67
C THR A 85 -23.65 20.74 30.20
N ASN A 86 -22.50 20.16 30.58
CA ASN A 86 -22.09 18.80 30.16
C ASN A 86 -22.59 17.77 31.18
N VAL A 87 -22.88 16.58 30.68
CA VAL A 87 -23.13 15.38 31.49
C VAL A 87 -21.85 14.55 31.44
N ASP A 88 -21.33 14.19 32.60
CA ASP A 88 -20.19 13.28 32.74
C ASP A 88 -20.68 11.88 33.14
N VAL A 89 -20.34 10.86 32.36
CA VAL A 89 -20.52 9.44 32.66
C VAL A 89 -19.21 8.91 33.18
N VAL A 90 -19.15 8.56 34.46
CA VAL A 90 -17.91 8.20 35.17
C VAL A 90 -17.31 6.86 34.71
N GLY A 91 -18.13 5.99 34.13
CA GLY A 91 -17.72 4.69 33.56
C GLY A 91 -17.94 4.64 32.06
N ASP A 92 -18.14 3.44 31.55
CA ASP A 92 -18.43 3.21 30.14
C ASP A 92 -19.89 3.54 29.79
N LEU A 93 -20.10 4.21 28.64
CA LEU A 93 -21.42 4.38 28.07
C LEU A 93 -21.74 3.23 27.12
N THR A 94 -22.66 2.32 27.53
CA THR A 94 -23.17 1.26 26.67
C THR A 94 -24.45 1.73 25.98
N ALA A 95 -24.42 1.86 24.68
CA ALA A 95 -25.57 2.25 23.88
C ALA A 95 -25.70 1.37 22.63
N ALA A 96 -26.92 1.18 22.11
CA ALA A 96 -27.13 0.52 20.83
C ALA A 96 -26.57 1.35 19.66
N THR A 97 -26.68 2.67 19.73
CA THR A 97 -26.12 3.66 18.82
C THR A 97 -25.74 4.91 19.59
N LEU A 98 -24.67 5.57 19.17
CA LEU A 98 -24.29 6.90 19.64
C LEU A 98 -24.48 7.88 18.46
N ASN A 99 -25.43 8.78 18.58
CA ASN A 99 -25.69 9.81 17.59
C ASN A 99 -24.95 11.09 17.98
N ALA A 100 -23.95 11.47 17.18
CA ALA A 100 -23.32 12.78 17.28
C ALA A 100 -24.16 13.79 16.49
N ASP A 101 -24.53 14.92 17.10
CA ASP A 101 -25.47 15.91 16.58
C ASP A 101 -24.84 17.32 16.49
N GLY A 102 -23.56 17.45 16.76
CA GLY A 102 -22.81 18.69 16.71
C GLY A 102 -21.55 18.57 15.84
N ASP A 103 -21.13 19.72 15.28
CA ASP A 103 -19.83 19.86 14.60
C ASP A 103 -18.68 19.77 15.61
N THR A 104 -17.51 19.37 15.13
CA THR A 104 -16.25 19.45 15.87
C THR A 104 -15.41 20.56 15.27
N SER A 105 -15.05 21.57 16.06
CA SER A 105 -14.24 22.68 15.58
C SER A 105 -12.73 22.45 15.84
N ALA A 106 -11.89 23.24 15.15
CA ALA A 106 -10.43 23.14 15.25
C ALA A 106 -9.85 23.41 16.65
N SER A 107 -10.64 23.87 17.61
CA SER A 107 -10.22 24.11 18.99
C SER A 107 -10.84 23.13 19.99
N ASP A 108 -11.62 22.18 19.51
CA ASP A 108 -12.23 21.15 20.37
C ASP A 108 -11.18 20.11 20.76
N ASN A 109 -11.36 19.50 21.93
CA ASN A 109 -10.64 18.28 22.28
C ASN A 109 -11.01 17.15 21.32
N ALA A 110 -10.36 16.01 21.45
CA ALA A 110 -10.74 14.82 20.67
C ALA A 110 -12.26 14.60 20.74
N ALA A 111 -12.92 14.57 19.59
CA ALA A 111 -14.37 14.56 19.50
C ALA A 111 -14.86 13.74 18.30
N ILE A 112 -16.12 13.32 18.38
CA ILE A 112 -16.89 12.76 17.27
C ILE A 112 -18.09 13.66 17.06
N GLY A 113 -18.24 14.25 15.88
CA GLY A 113 -19.31 15.15 15.51
C GLY A 113 -19.91 14.83 14.16
N TYR A 114 -20.80 15.71 13.68
CA TYR A 114 -21.50 15.57 12.41
C TYR A 114 -21.88 16.92 11.82
N THR A 115 -21.69 17.07 10.51
CA THR A 115 -22.34 18.11 9.72
C THR A 115 -23.12 17.50 8.55
N SER A 116 -24.13 18.22 8.04
CA SER A 116 -24.87 17.76 6.86
C SER A 116 -24.04 17.78 5.57
N ALA A 117 -22.94 18.52 5.55
CA ALA A 117 -22.04 18.61 4.40
C ALA A 117 -20.96 17.53 4.42
N GLU A 118 -20.41 17.19 5.60
CA GLU A 118 -19.23 16.33 5.74
C GLU A 118 -19.57 14.93 6.29
N GLY A 119 -20.75 14.78 6.93
CA GLY A 119 -21.11 13.53 7.61
C GLY A 119 -20.44 13.40 8.98
N ILE A 120 -20.01 12.21 9.36
CA ILE A 120 -19.29 11.98 10.63
C ILE A 120 -17.91 12.60 10.56
N ILE A 121 -17.59 13.40 11.56
CA ILE A 121 -16.28 14.05 11.74
C ILE A 121 -15.65 13.48 13.00
N ILE A 122 -14.40 13.04 12.89
CA ILE A 122 -13.58 12.60 14.01
C ILE A 122 -12.39 13.55 14.08
N THR A 123 -12.23 14.24 15.19
CA THR A 123 -11.10 15.13 15.43
C THR A 123 -10.29 14.67 16.63
N GLY A 124 -9.00 14.97 16.62
CA GLY A 124 -8.09 14.71 17.71
C GLY A 124 -7.10 15.85 17.89
N GLN A 125 -6.41 15.88 19.03
CA GLN A 125 -5.38 16.88 19.35
C GLN A 125 -4.20 16.21 20.08
N GLY A 126 -3.71 15.12 19.53
CA GLY A 126 -2.51 14.46 20.04
C GLY A 126 -1.22 15.22 19.70
N SER A 127 -0.16 15.00 20.42
CA SER A 127 1.15 15.60 20.14
C SER A 127 1.93 14.88 19.01
N THR A 128 1.52 13.69 18.66
CA THR A 128 2.14 12.84 17.61
C THR A 128 1.14 12.51 16.51
N ASN A 129 -0.04 12.02 16.88
CA ASN A 129 -1.15 11.75 15.98
C ASN A 129 -2.41 12.43 16.51
N ASP A 130 -3.20 13.02 15.63
CA ASP A 130 -4.54 13.50 15.97
C ASP A 130 -5.52 12.32 16.06
N ILE A 131 -5.39 11.33 15.17
CA ILE A 131 -6.18 10.09 15.22
C ILE A 131 -5.21 8.91 15.14
N THR A 132 -5.42 7.89 15.97
CA THR A 132 -4.70 6.62 15.91
C THR A 132 -5.71 5.47 15.92
N LEU A 133 -5.67 4.62 14.90
CA LEU A 133 -6.39 3.36 14.87
C LEU A 133 -5.47 2.24 15.32
N LYS A 134 -5.91 1.46 16.31
CA LYS A 134 -5.15 0.37 16.92
C LYS A 134 -5.88 -0.96 16.79
N ASN A 135 -5.11 -2.04 16.81
CA ASN A 135 -5.63 -3.39 16.91
C ASN A 135 -5.87 -3.80 18.38
N ASP A 136 -6.35 -5.01 18.64
CA ASP A 136 -6.63 -5.56 19.96
C ASP A 136 -5.38 -5.79 20.83
N ALA A 137 -4.19 -5.81 20.22
CA ALA A 137 -2.90 -5.89 20.91
C ALA A 137 -2.27 -4.50 21.17
N ASP A 138 -3.05 -3.42 21.03
CA ASP A 138 -2.64 -2.01 21.19
C ASP A 138 -1.59 -1.53 20.15
N GLY A 139 -1.36 -2.30 19.07
CA GLY A 139 -0.49 -1.91 17.95
C GLY A 139 -1.17 -0.89 17.04
N GLU A 140 -0.45 0.15 16.61
CA GLU A 140 -0.94 1.13 15.63
C GLU A 140 -1.11 0.46 14.26
N VAL A 141 -2.30 0.57 13.68
CA VAL A 141 -2.61 0.12 12.32
C VAL A 141 -2.41 1.26 11.33
N CYS A 142 -2.96 2.44 11.63
CA CYS A 142 -2.73 3.68 10.89
C CYS A 142 -3.10 4.88 11.77
N GLY A 143 -2.63 6.06 11.39
CA GLY A 143 -2.92 7.29 12.09
C GLY A 143 -2.92 8.51 11.18
N VAL A 144 -3.52 9.61 11.68
CA VAL A 144 -3.42 10.94 11.09
C VAL A 144 -2.40 11.71 11.94
N PRO A 145 -1.18 11.98 11.43
CA PRO A 145 -0.16 12.69 12.18
C PRO A 145 -0.59 14.14 12.47
N THR A 146 -0.24 14.64 13.64
CA THR A 146 -0.58 16.00 14.06
C THR A 146 -0.06 17.05 13.07
N GLY A 147 -0.95 17.93 12.62
CA GLY A 147 -0.63 19.05 11.72
C GLY A 147 -0.36 18.67 10.28
N THR A 148 -0.78 17.48 9.83
CA THR A 148 -0.70 17.05 8.43
C THR A 148 -2.08 16.62 7.91
N ASP A 149 -2.21 16.56 6.57
CA ASP A 149 -3.39 16.04 5.88
C ASP A 149 -3.17 14.57 5.44
N ASP A 150 -2.21 13.86 6.08
CA ASP A 150 -1.78 12.52 5.68
C ASP A 150 -2.50 11.43 6.47
N LEU A 151 -2.73 10.29 5.83
CA LEU A 151 -2.98 9.02 6.49
C LEU A 151 -1.69 8.19 6.47
N ARG A 152 -1.10 7.95 7.64
CA ARG A 152 0.15 7.22 7.78
C ARG A 152 -0.08 5.79 8.25
N PHE A 153 0.58 4.87 7.58
CA PHE A 153 0.75 3.48 8.02
C PHE A 153 2.17 3.33 8.58
N PRO A 154 2.35 2.74 9.78
CA PRO A 154 3.68 2.39 10.30
C PRO A 154 4.40 1.38 9.39
N ASP A 155 5.71 1.21 9.60
CA ASP A 155 6.46 0.16 8.94
C ASP A 155 5.82 -1.21 9.19
N ASP A 156 5.82 -2.07 8.16
CA ASP A 156 5.16 -3.38 8.11
C ASP A 156 3.62 -3.37 8.18
N ALA A 157 2.98 -2.23 8.50
CA ALA A 157 1.53 -2.10 8.38
C ALA A 157 1.12 -2.01 6.90
N LYS A 158 0.08 -2.72 6.53
CA LYS A 158 -0.35 -2.87 5.15
C LYS A 158 -1.70 -2.23 4.89
N ALA A 159 -1.82 -1.51 3.77
CA ALA A 159 -3.09 -1.24 3.16
C ALA A 159 -3.44 -2.43 2.26
N GLU A 160 -4.52 -3.14 2.56
CA GLU A 160 -4.88 -4.39 1.89
C GLU A 160 -6.24 -4.29 1.19
N TRP A 161 -6.35 -4.94 0.02
CA TRP A 161 -7.58 -5.11 -0.73
C TRP A 161 -7.78 -6.59 -1.09
N GLY A 162 -9.04 -7.02 -1.10
CA GLY A 162 -9.43 -8.41 -1.28
C GLY A 162 -9.52 -9.18 0.03
N THR A 163 -10.34 -10.23 0.09
CA THR A 163 -10.63 -11.00 1.32
C THR A 163 -9.39 -11.71 1.87
N GLY A 164 -8.42 -12.02 1.01
CA GLY A 164 -7.16 -12.67 1.38
C GLY A 164 -5.97 -11.73 1.47
N GLY A 165 -6.17 -10.39 1.40
CA GLY A 165 -5.09 -9.44 1.27
C GLY A 165 -4.38 -9.58 -0.08
N ASP A 166 -5.17 -9.68 -1.16
CA ASP A 166 -4.67 -10.01 -2.50
C ASP A 166 -3.77 -8.90 -3.04
N LEU A 167 -4.16 -7.63 -2.91
CA LEU A 167 -3.29 -6.48 -3.20
C LEU A 167 -2.84 -5.84 -1.89
N GLN A 168 -1.54 -5.61 -1.75
CA GLN A 168 -0.91 -5.00 -0.57
C GLN A 168 -0.03 -3.83 -0.99
N ILE A 169 -0.12 -2.72 -0.24
CA ILE A 169 0.78 -1.57 -0.34
C ILE A 169 1.36 -1.31 1.05
N TYR A 170 2.67 -1.32 1.18
CA TYR A 170 3.35 -1.14 2.48
C TYR A 170 4.81 -0.74 2.32
N HIS A 171 5.44 -0.36 3.44
CA HIS A 171 6.88 -0.12 3.60
C HIS A 171 7.42 -1.00 4.73
N ASP A 172 8.60 -1.62 4.53
CA ASP A 172 9.21 -2.56 5.50
C ASP A 172 10.41 -1.95 6.25
N ALA A 173 10.42 -0.63 6.45
CA ALA A 173 11.53 0.17 6.96
C ALA A 173 12.74 0.29 5.99
N SER A 174 12.71 -0.34 4.85
CA SER A 174 13.79 -0.31 3.83
C SER A 174 13.25 -0.10 2.43
N ASN A 175 12.20 -0.82 2.06
CA ASN A 175 11.63 -0.83 0.71
C ASN A 175 10.12 -0.58 0.74
N SER A 176 9.61 0.02 -0.33
CA SER A 176 8.17 0.17 -0.57
C SER A 176 7.69 -0.87 -1.58
N TYR A 177 6.52 -1.45 -1.31
CA TYR A 177 5.95 -2.54 -2.08
C TYR A 177 4.55 -2.23 -2.56
N ILE A 178 4.26 -2.64 -3.80
CA ILE A 178 2.92 -2.88 -4.34
C ILE A 178 2.91 -4.33 -4.77
N THR A 179 2.23 -5.19 -4.04
CA THR A 179 2.29 -6.65 -4.24
C THR A 179 0.90 -7.22 -4.49
N ASP A 180 0.76 -7.94 -5.61
CA ASP A 180 -0.42 -8.76 -5.91
C ASP A 180 -0.12 -10.22 -5.54
N ASN A 181 -0.77 -10.73 -4.50
CA ASN A 181 -0.69 -12.10 -4.02
C ASN A 181 -1.93 -12.92 -4.44
N GLY A 182 -2.85 -12.31 -5.20
CA GLY A 182 -4.05 -12.96 -5.71
C GLY A 182 -3.78 -13.90 -6.89
N THR A 183 -4.84 -14.42 -7.46
CA THR A 183 -4.77 -15.32 -8.64
C THR A 183 -4.80 -14.57 -9.97
N GLY A 184 -5.02 -13.28 -9.95
CA GLY A 184 -5.08 -12.39 -11.10
C GLY A 184 -3.72 -11.74 -11.43
N ASN A 185 -3.76 -10.68 -12.23
CA ASN A 185 -2.60 -9.88 -12.55
C ASN A 185 -2.75 -8.47 -11.97
N LEU A 186 -1.69 -7.89 -11.47
CA LEU A 186 -1.63 -6.44 -11.18
C LEU A 186 -1.73 -5.67 -12.50
N LYS A 187 -2.79 -4.89 -12.66
CA LYS A 187 -3.00 -4.03 -13.82
C LYS A 187 -2.79 -2.58 -13.44
N ILE A 188 -1.78 -1.96 -14.06
CA ILE A 188 -1.50 -0.53 -13.92
C ILE A 188 -1.94 0.12 -15.24
N GLY A 189 -2.95 0.98 -15.22
CA GLY A 189 -3.51 1.62 -16.41
C GLY A 189 -3.63 3.12 -16.23
N SER A 190 -3.45 3.84 -17.33
CA SER A 190 -3.67 5.28 -17.45
C SER A 190 -4.31 5.57 -18.80
N GLY A 191 -5.21 6.53 -18.87
CA GLY A 191 -5.77 6.99 -20.15
C GLY A 191 -4.84 7.90 -20.95
N ASN A 192 -3.59 8.05 -20.53
CA ASN A 192 -2.58 8.84 -21.23
C ASN A 192 -1.21 8.14 -21.20
N GLN A 193 -0.57 8.06 -20.03
CA GLN A 193 0.80 7.54 -19.91
C GLN A 193 1.05 7.00 -18.50
N VAL A 194 1.84 5.93 -18.40
CA VAL A 194 2.45 5.47 -17.15
C VAL A 194 3.94 5.75 -17.21
N ASP A 195 4.44 6.46 -16.20
CA ASP A 195 5.87 6.79 -16.04
C ASP A 195 6.49 6.01 -14.89
N ILE A 196 7.70 5.50 -15.12
CA ILE A 196 8.59 5.00 -14.08
C ILE A 196 9.73 6.01 -13.95
N LEU A 197 9.80 6.63 -12.77
CA LEU A 197 10.71 7.74 -12.51
C LEU A 197 11.80 7.31 -11.53
N GLY A 198 13.02 7.80 -11.76
CA GLY A 198 14.06 7.92 -10.75
C GLY A 198 13.90 9.23 -9.96
N THR A 199 14.83 9.53 -9.06
CA THR A 199 14.76 10.73 -8.22
C THR A 199 14.77 12.04 -9.03
N ALA A 200 15.46 12.06 -10.18
CA ALA A 200 15.62 13.24 -11.03
C ALA A 200 15.60 12.91 -12.52
N GLU A 201 15.18 11.73 -12.90
CA GLU A 201 15.18 11.29 -14.30
C GLU A 201 14.02 10.36 -14.61
N THR A 202 13.65 10.25 -15.89
CA THR A 202 12.73 9.25 -16.42
C THR A 202 13.48 7.95 -16.71
N LEU A 203 12.94 6.83 -16.23
CA LEU A 203 13.51 5.49 -16.49
C LEU A 203 12.75 4.78 -17.60
N ALA A 204 11.41 4.83 -17.58
CA ALA A 204 10.56 4.26 -18.62
C ALA A 204 9.26 5.04 -18.77
N THR A 205 8.71 5.04 -19.98
CA THR A 205 7.36 5.53 -20.27
C THR A 205 6.57 4.52 -21.07
N PHE A 206 5.27 4.40 -20.77
CA PHE A 206 4.30 3.57 -21.48
C PHE A 206 3.14 4.48 -21.90
N VAL A 207 3.11 4.88 -23.17
CA VAL A 207 2.13 5.84 -23.67
C VAL A 207 0.97 5.08 -24.31
N ASP A 208 -0.27 5.44 -23.93
CA ASP A 208 -1.48 4.87 -24.55
C ASP A 208 -1.52 5.26 -26.04
N ASP A 209 -1.76 4.28 -26.92
CA ASP A 209 -1.66 4.42 -28.38
C ASP A 209 -0.31 4.97 -28.89
N GLY A 210 0.76 4.88 -28.05
CA GLY A 210 2.07 5.43 -28.34
C GLY A 210 3.23 4.45 -28.13
N ALA A 211 4.43 4.98 -27.95
CA ALA A 211 5.63 4.19 -27.73
C ALA A 211 5.78 3.75 -26.27
N VAL A 212 6.33 2.56 -26.07
CA VAL A 212 7.06 2.22 -24.84
C VAL A 212 8.51 2.66 -25.03
N SER A 213 9.02 3.46 -24.11
CA SER A 213 10.40 3.96 -24.17
C SER A 213 11.17 3.66 -22.89
N LEU A 214 12.43 3.24 -23.03
CA LEU A 214 13.39 3.06 -21.96
C LEU A 214 14.48 4.13 -22.06
N TYR A 215 14.87 4.68 -20.91
CA TYR A 215 15.77 5.83 -20.86
C TYR A 215 17.08 5.53 -20.13
N HIS A 216 18.08 6.35 -20.37
CA HIS A 216 19.30 6.48 -19.59
C HIS A 216 19.70 7.96 -19.57
N ASN A 217 19.75 8.56 -18.38
CA ASN A 217 19.96 10.00 -18.18
C ASN A 217 19.01 10.84 -19.06
N ASP A 218 17.70 10.61 -18.93
CA ASP A 218 16.62 11.27 -19.71
C ASP A 218 16.70 11.13 -21.24
N GLY A 219 17.67 10.37 -21.72
CA GLY A 219 17.81 10.08 -23.17
C GLY A 219 17.19 8.73 -23.53
N VAL A 220 16.25 8.70 -24.48
CA VAL A 220 15.69 7.43 -24.99
C VAL A 220 16.79 6.56 -25.57
N LYS A 221 16.85 5.29 -25.15
CA LYS A 221 17.77 4.27 -25.67
C LYS A 221 17.06 3.19 -26.46
N ILE A 222 15.86 2.80 -26.05
CA ILE A 222 15.01 1.85 -26.76
C ILE A 222 13.60 2.42 -26.82
N ALA A 223 12.98 2.38 -28.00
CA ALA A 223 11.58 2.74 -28.16
C ALA A 223 10.86 1.75 -29.09
N THR A 224 9.59 1.45 -28.80
CA THR A 224 8.73 0.76 -29.76
C THR A 224 8.24 1.74 -30.83
N THR A 225 8.10 1.26 -32.06
CA THR A 225 7.55 2.00 -33.20
C THR A 225 6.42 1.22 -33.84
N ALA A 226 5.71 1.82 -34.77
CA ALA A 226 4.66 1.12 -35.51
C ALA A 226 5.15 -0.14 -36.27
N THR A 227 6.44 -0.26 -36.53
CA THR A 227 7.02 -1.33 -37.38
C THR A 227 8.07 -2.16 -36.63
N GLY A 228 8.39 -1.86 -35.39
CA GLY A 228 9.42 -2.61 -34.65
C GLY A 228 10.00 -1.86 -33.45
N ILE A 229 11.30 -2.01 -33.23
CA ILE A 229 12.05 -1.40 -32.13
C ILE A 229 13.12 -0.47 -32.68
N GLN A 230 13.23 0.72 -32.14
CA GLN A 230 14.32 1.64 -32.40
C GLN A 230 15.33 1.60 -31.23
N VAL A 231 16.61 1.41 -31.55
CA VAL A 231 17.72 1.57 -30.61
C VAL A 231 18.44 2.87 -30.94
N THR A 232 18.58 3.75 -29.95
CA THR A 232 19.34 5.02 -30.07
C THR A 232 20.69 4.85 -29.45
N GLY A 233 21.74 4.80 -30.26
CA GLY A 233 23.11 4.51 -29.89
C GLY A 233 23.59 3.16 -30.43
N THR A 234 24.38 2.44 -29.65
CA THR A 234 25.01 1.19 -30.07
C THR A 234 24.30 -0.01 -29.45
N ALA A 235 23.87 -0.97 -30.28
CA ALA A 235 23.47 -2.30 -29.82
C ALA A 235 24.72 -3.20 -29.82
N LEU A 236 25.14 -3.67 -28.65
CA LEU A 236 26.26 -4.60 -28.50
C LEU A 236 25.74 -6.03 -28.52
N ALA A 237 26.20 -6.80 -29.47
CA ALA A 237 25.93 -8.23 -29.54
C ALA A 237 26.93 -9.02 -28.67
N THR A 238 26.46 -10.06 -28.00
CA THR A 238 27.31 -10.95 -27.23
C THR A 238 28.29 -11.66 -28.15
N THR A 239 29.55 -11.68 -27.75
CA THR A 239 30.66 -12.28 -28.53
C THR A 239 31.37 -13.33 -27.68
N ASP A 240 31.39 -14.58 -28.15
CA ASP A 240 32.26 -15.62 -27.61
C ASP A 240 33.65 -15.43 -28.14
N THR A 241 34.63 -15.42 -27.24
CA THR A 241 36.06 -15.29 -27.61
C THR A 241 36.83 -16.46 -27.04
N ASP A 242 37.22 -17.36 -27.91
CA ASP A 242 38.01 -18.54 -27.56
C ASP A 242 39.40 -18.47 -28.20
N THR A 243 40.42 -18.54 -27.35
CA THR A 243 41.83 -18.34 -27.72
C THR A 243 42.58 -19.62 -28.04
N SER A 244 41.95 -20.80 -28.00
CA SER A 244 42.61 -22.09 -28.22
C SER A 244 41.66 -23.13 -28.81
N ASN A 245 41.46 -23.08 -30.11
CA ASN A 245 40.58 -24.01 -30.82
C ASN A 245 41.37 -25.04 -31.63
N THR A 246 41.04 -26.31 -31.44
CA THR A 246 41.55 -27.45 -32.20
C THR A 246 40.58 -28.61 -32.16
N GLY A 247 40.46 -29.40 -33.25
CA GLY A 247 39.51 -30.49 -33.34
C GLY A 247 38.05 -29.99 -33.45
N ASP A 248 37.13 -30.66 -32.77
CA ASP A 248 35.68 -30.37 -32.80
C ASP A 248 35.38 -29.16 -31.93
N VAL A 249 34.73 -28.15 -32.50
CA VAL A 249 34.28 -26.93 -31.83
C VAL A 249 32.77 -26.74 -32.07
N THR A 250 32.01 -26.53 -31.00
CA THR A 250 30.57 -26.24 -31.07
C THR A 250 30.30 -24.78 -30.76
N LEU A 251 29.62 -24.07 -31.63
CA LEU A 251 29.21 -22.67 -31.37
C LEU A 251 27.90 -22.65 -30.62
N ASP A 252 27.81 -21.85 -29.53
CA ASP A 252 26.59 -21.66 -28.80
C ASP A 252 25.84 -20.41 -29.30
N PHE A 253 24.87 -20.61 -30.16
CA PHE A 253 24.05 -19.55 -30.76
C PHE A 253 22.96 -19.01 -29.78
N GLN A 254 22.68 -19.72 -28.68
CA GLN A 254 21.70 -19.27 -27.70
C GLN A 254 22.22 -18.09 -26.90
N THR A 255 23.50 -18.08 -26.57
CA THR A 255 24.12 -17.07 -25.71
C THR A 255 24.95 -16.04 -26.48
N ASN A 256 25.41 -16.38 -27.70
CA ASN A 256 26.33 -15.55 -28.47
C ASN A 256 25.82 -15.26 -29.88
N GLN A 257 26.08 -14.05 -30.35
CA GLN A 257 25.79 -13.63 -31.71
C GLN A 257 27.06 -13.56 -32.59
N ASN A 258 28.20 -13.35 -31.99
CA ASN A 258 29.48 -13.35 -32.70
C ASN A 258 30.47 -14.33 -32.05
N PHE A 259 31.38 -14.84 -32.83
CA PHE A 259 32.38 -15.82 -32.40
C PHE A 259 33.78 -15.40 -32.86
N VAL A 260 34.73 -15.36 -31.97
CA VAL A 260 36.14 -15.08 -32.24
C VAL A 260 36.97 -16.30 -31.84
N LEU A 261 37.46 -17.04 -32.82
CA LEU A 261 38.10 -18.32 -32.63
C LEU A 261 39.57 -18.23 -33.03
N THR A 262 40.49 -18.34 -32.08
CA THR A 262 41.94 -18.50 -32.39
C THR A 262 42.27 -19.98 -32.56
N PHE A 263 42.74 -20.35 -33.74
CA PHE A 263 43.05 -21.72 -34.10
C PHE A 263 44.46 -22.07 -33.64
N THR A 264 44.57 -23.10 -32.77
CA THR A 264 45.87 -23.70 -32.39
C THR A 264 46.09 -25.03 -33.07
N GLY A 265 45.11 -25.49 -33.85
CA GLY A 265 45.17 -26.68 -34.72
C GLY A 265 44.06 -26.57 -35.78
N ASN A 266 43.88 -27.62 -36.57
CA ASN A 266 42.75 -27.71 -37.50
C ASN A 266 41.43 -27.81 -36.70
N VAL A 267 40.40 -27.10 -37.16
CA VAL A 267 39.08 -27.01 -36.48
C VAL A 267 38.01 -27.61 -37.37
N THR A 268 37.08 -28.33 -36.75
CA THR A 268 35.79 -28.69 -37.33
C THR A 268 34.70 -28.00 -36.54
N LEU A 269 33.94 -27.09 -37.14
CA LEU A 269 32.69 -26.65 -36.55
C LEU A 269 31.68 -27.79 -36.64
N VAL A 270 31.37 -28.40 -35.51
CA VAL A 270 30.34 -29.47 -35.43
C VAL A 270 28.95 -28.85 -35.35
N ASN A 271 27.93 -29.63 -35.72
CA ASN A 271 26.57 -29.16 -35.72
C ASN A 271 26.17 -28.67 -34.29
N PRO A 272 25.72 -27.45 -34.15
CA PRO A 272 25.19 -26.97 -32.89
C PRO A 272 23.82 -27.58 -32.55
N SER A 273 23.30 -27.28 -31.37
CA SER A 273 21.93 -27.61 -30.93
C SER A 273 21.21 -26.41 -30.31
N THR A 274 21.78 -25.22 -30.55
CA THR A 274 21.34 -23.97 -29.90
C THR A 274 21.01 -22.88 -30.91
N GLU A 275 20.74 -23.27 -32.16
CA GLU A 275 20.47 -22.36 -33.27
C GLU A 275 19.25 -21.48 -33.00
N GLN A 276 19.40 -20.19 -33.25
CA GLN A 276 18.32 -19.21 -33.17
C GLN A 276 17.92 -18.77 -34.58
N VAL A 277 16.82 -19.27 -35.09
CA VAL A 277 16.34 -18.97 -36.45
C VAL A 277 16.16 -17.46 -36.64
N GLY A 278 16.75 -16.91 -37.71
CA GLY A 278 16.79 -15.48 -37.99
C GLY A 278 18.01 -14.76 -37.42
N GLN A 279 18.80 -15.42 -36.61
CA GLN A 279 20.05 -14.82 -36.11
C GLN A 279 21.06 -14.65 -37.23
N SER A 280 21.75 -13.53 -37.21
CA SER A 280 22.90 -13.25 -38.10
C SER A 280 24.06 -12.67 -37.30
N GLY A 281 25.26 -12.93 -37.74
CA GLY A 281 26.45 -12.44 -37.05
C GLY A 281 27.71 -12.76 -37.86
N ILE A 282 28.84 -12.78 -37.16
CA ILE A 282 30.13 -13.09 -37.75
C ILE A 282 30.90 -14.17 -36.96
N ILE A 283 31.65 -14.98 -37.66
CA ILE A 283 32.65 -15.86 -37.10
C ILE A 283 34.04 -15.32 -37.54
N VAL A 284 34.84 -14.89 -36.60
CA VAL A 284 36.20 -14.43 -36.80
C VAL A 284 37.13 -15.61 -36.56
N CYS A 285 37.92 -16.00 -37.57
CA CYS A 285 38.91 -17.06 -37.50
C CYS A 285 40.29 -16.44 -37.48
N ILE A 286 41.08 -16.71 -36.45
CA ILE A 286 42.44 -16.19 -36.26
C ILE A 286 43.42 -17.36 -36.32
N GLN A 287 44.38 -17.29 -37.23
CA GLN A 287 45.50 -18.24 -37.27
C GLN A 287 46.41 -18.03 -36.08
N ASP A 288 47.03 -19.11 -35.56
CA ASP A 288 48.12 -18.97 -34.57
C ASP A 288 49.44 -18.50 -35.24
N GLY A 289 50.47 -18.32 -34.41
CA GLY A 289 51.80 -17.94 -34.90
C GLY A 289 52.47 -18.97 -35.85
N THR A 290 51.83 -20.13 -36.09
CA THR A 290 52.30 -21.15 -37.06
C THR A 290 51.58 -20.98 -38.40
N GLY A 291 50.28 -20.64 -38.36
CA GLY A 291 49.46 -20.55 -39.55
C GLY A 291 49.04 -21.89 -40.15
N SER A 292 48.42 -21.81 -41.33
CA SER A 292 48.00 -22.98 -42.14
C SER A 292 46.97 -23.89 -41.46
N ARG A 293 46.23 -23.40 -40.45
CA ARG A 293 45.12 -24.13 -39.83
C ARG A 293 43.89 -24.10 -40.76
N THR A 294 43.20 -25.24 -40.84
CA THR A 294 42.03 -25.41 -41.70
C THR A 294 40.72 -25.40 -40.91
N LEU A 295 39.64 -25.02 -41.58
CA LEU A 295 38.28 -25.08 -41.05
C LEU A 295 37.48 -26.11 -41.87
N SER A 296 36.94 -27.11 -41.17
CA SER A 296 35.95 -28.05 -41.70
C SER A 296 34.59 -27.72 -41.11
N LEU A 297 33.50 -28.09 -41.80
CA LEU A 297 32.14 -27.75 -41.43
C LEU A 297 31.33 -29.03 -41.20
N GLY A 298 30.52 -29.02 -40.15
CA GLY A 298 29.43 -29.98 -39.95
C GLY A 298 28.30 -29.79 -40.98
N THR A 299 27.39 -30.72 -41.03
CA THR A 299 26.33 -30.76 -42.08
C THR A 299 25.31 -29.64 -42.00
N ASP A 300 25.19 -28.96 -40.86
CA ASP A 300 24.27 -27.85 -40.67
C ASP A 300 24.84 -26.51 -41.19
N TYR A 301 26.12 -26.47 -41.50
CA TYR A 301 26.75 -25.27 -42.07
C TYR A 301 26.84 -25.42 -43.60
N GLU A 302 26.14 -24.53 -44.30
CA GLU A 302 26.09 -24.52 -45.75
C GLU A 302 26.86 -23.33 -46.36
N THR A 303 27.57 -23.57 -47.43
CA THR A 303 28.28 -22.56 -48.21
C THR A 303 27.74 -22.52 -49.63
N ALA A 304 27.88 -21.37 -50.31
CA ALA A 304 27.45 -21.23 -51.71
C ALA A 304 28.04 -22.29 -52.62
N GLY A 305 27.19 -23.09 -53.27
CA GLY A 305 27.65 -24.18 -54.15
C GLY A 305 28.37 -25.30 -53.44
N ALA A 306 28.17 -25.47 -52.13
CA ALA A 306 28.91 -26.45 -51.31
C ALA A 306 30.45 -26.36 -51.40
N ALA A 307 30.96 -25.15 -51.62
CA ALA A 307 32.39 -24.93 -51.89
C ALA A 307 33.28 -25.09 -50.65
N GLY A 308 32.67 -25.17 -49.42
CA GLY A 308 33.41 -25.18 -48.18
C GLY A 308 34.05 -23.83 -47.85
N ILE A 309 34.88 -23.83 -46.79
CA ILE A 309 35.61 -22.64 -46.33
C ILE A 309 37.10 -22.85 -46.55
N THR A 310 37.74 -21.88 -47.16
CA THR A 310 39.19 -21.82 -47.27
C THR A 310 39.71 -20.56 -46.57
N LEU A 311 40.45 -20.73 -45.48
CA LEU A 311 41.01 -19.61 -44.70
C LEU A 311 42.38 -19.16 -45.28
N SER A 312 42.81 -17.97 -44.88
CA SER A 312 44.18 -17.49 -45.06
C SER A 312 45.14 -18.37 -44.29
N THR A 313 46.37 -18.59 -44.88
CA THR A 313 47.35 -19.52 -44.32
C THR A 313 48.50 -18.84 -43.59
N ALA A 314 48.65 -17.53 -43.68
CA ALA A 314 49.70 -16.80 -42.98
C ALA A 314 49.52 -16.90 -41.44
N ALA A 315 50.66 -16.92 -40.72
CA ALA A 315 50.62 -16.79 -39.27
C ALA A 315 49.86 -15.50 -38.87
N ASP A 316 49.10 -15.59 -37.80
CA ASP A 316 48.30 -14.49 -37.22
C ASP A 316 47.24 -13.88 -38.16
N ALA A 317 47.03 -14.47 -39.36
CA ALA A 317 46.00 -13.97 -40.28
C ALA A 317 44.60 -14.07 -39.67
N VAL A 318 43.80 -13.03 -39.90
CA VAL A 318 42.39 -12.91 -39.41
C VAL A 318 41.46 -12.97 -40.61
N ASP A 319 40.51 -13.89 -40.59
CA ASP A 319 39.44 -14.02 -41.57
C ASP A 319 38.06 -13.84 -40.89
N ILE A 320 37.10 -13.27 -41.62
CA ILE A 320 35.73 -13.05 -41.14
C ILE A 320 34.76 -13.78 -42.02
N ILE A 321 33.87 -14.57 -41.42
CA ILE A 321 32.82 -15.31 -42.09
C ILE A 321 31.47 -14.79 -41.57
N PRO A 322 30.68 -14.08 -42.38
CA PRO A 322 29.30 -13.72 -41.99
C PRO A 322 28.41 -14.97 -42.06
N TYR A 323 27.41 -15.04 -41.18
CA TYR A 323 26.45 -16.13 -41.17
C TYR A 323 25.01 -15.65 -41.00
N PHE A 324 24.04 -16.51 -41.41
CA PHE A 324 22.63 -16.40 -41.16
C PHE A 324 22.03 -17.77 -40.82
N VAL A 325 21.30 -17.87 -39.70
CA VAL A 325 20.61 -19.09 -39.28
C VAL A 325 19.25 -19.14 -39.98
N GLN A 326 19.13 -20.02 -40.98
CA GLN A 326 17.88 -20.18 -41.74
C GLN A 326 16.89 -21.11 -41.05
N SER A 327 17.38 -22.20 -40.46
CA SER A 327 16.57 -23.17 -39.70
C SER A 327 17.42 -23.81 -38.59
N ALA A 328 16.83 -24.64 -37.75
CA ALA A 328 17.52 -25.38 -36.69
C ALA A 328 18.57 -26.38 -37.16
N SER A 329 18.73 -26.60 -38.46
CA SER A 329 19.76 -27.46 -39.04
C SER A 329 20.35 -26.89 -40.34
N ASN A 330 20.28 -25.56 -40.47
CA ASN A 330 20.77 -24.88 -41.67
C ASN A 330 21.29 -23.49 -41.32
N ILE A 331 22.63 -23.32 -41.35
CA ILE A 331 23.36 -22.11 -41.10
C ILE A 331 24.09 -21.73 -42.39
N LEU A 332 23.61 -20.68 -43.06
CA LEU A 332 24.16 -20.17 -44.29
C LEU A 332 25.41 -19.34 -43.97
N LEU A 333 26.55 -19.74 -44.50
CA LEU A 333 27.82 -19.01 -44.43
C LEU A 333 28.04 -18.16 -45.69
N GLY A 334 28.30 -16.89 -45.47
CA GLY A 334 28.67 -15.97 -46.53
C GLY A 334 30.13 -16.14 -47.01
N ALA A 335 30.52 -15.35 -48.00
CA ALA A 335 31.92 -15.37 -48.50
C ALA A 335 32.92 -14.92 -47.43
N VAL A 336 34.00 -15.65 -47.33
CA VAL A 336 35.08 -15.32 -46.39
C VAL A 336 35.77 -14.03 -46.80
N GLN A 337 35.86 -13.09 -45.89
CA GLN A 337 36.71 -11.91 -46.02
C GLN A 337 38.07 -12.24 -45.41
N LYS A 338 39.14 -12.13 -46.20
CA LYS A 338 40.42 -12.73 -45.85
C LYS A 338 41.53 -11.74 -45.52
N ALA A 339 42.45 -12.20 -44.68
CA ALA A 339 43.74 -11.58 -44.42
C ALA A 339 43.64 -10.14 -43.88
N PHE A 340 42.79 -9.92 -42.92
CA PHE A 340 42.89 -8.69 -42.14
C PHE A 340 44.19 -8.70 -41.35
N ALA A 341 44.96 -7.61 -41.42
CA ALA A 341 46.26 -7.44 -40.78
C ALA A 341 46.20 -6.46 -39.62
#